data_4a9c0407ce185ab975101db083dce0f9
#
_entry.id   4a9c0407ce185ab975101db083dce0f9
#
_cell.length_a   1.000
_cell.length_b   1.000
_cell.length_c   1.000
_cell.angle_alpha   90.00
_cell.angle_beta   90.00
_cell.angle_gamma   90.00
#
_symmetry.space_group_name_H-M   'P 1'
#
loop_
_entity.id
_entity.type
_entity.pdbx_description
1 polymer ?
#
loop_
_entity_poly.entity_id
_entity_poly.type
_entity_poly.pdbx_seq_one_letter_code
_entity_poly.pdbx_strand_id
1 'polypeptide(L)'
;MIQEYQIRILPEQAANEEGIKRYLAKEKGLDARTLNKVRVLKRSIDARQRTIFVNLKVRAYINEMPQDDQYVHTEYPDVSSRPRVIVVGEGPGGLFASLRLIELGYRPVVLERGKDVRERKKDLSNITKTQKVDSESNYCFGEGGAGAYSDGKLYTRSKKRGSVDKILNVFCQHGANTNILADAHPHIGTDKLPRVIENMRNTIINSGGEVHFQTKMTRFILEGDRVIGVEAVNLVTGAEENYRGPVILATGHSARDVYRYLASSKIEIEAKGIAVGVRLEHPSQFIDQIQYHNRNGRGKYLPAAEYSFVTQVDGRGVYSFCMCPGGFVIPAATGPEQLVVNGMSPSNRGTAWSNSGMVVETHPEDVVQSEEELKDPLAMMHFQERVEKQCWQQANMKQTAPAQRMADFVNNRLSYDLPKSSYAPGLISSPLHFWMPSFISKRLQEGFKTFGKNAHGFLTNEATLIAMETRTSSPVRIVRDRETLMHVRIQGLFPCGEGAGYAGGIVSAGVDGERCAEMCAEYLKQQ
;
A
#
# COMPACT_ATOMS: atom_id res chain seq x y z
N MET A 1 -39.13 7.15 -10.96
CA MET A 1 -38.47 6.66 -12.20
C MET A 1 -36.96 6.83 -12.06
N ILE A 2 -36.20 5.77 -12.36
CA ILE A 2 -34.73 5.75 -12.27
C ILE A 2 -34.15 5.80 -13.68
N GLN A 3 -33.19 6.69 -13.93
CA GLN A 3 -32.48 6.80 -15.21
C GLN A 3 -30.99 6.95 -15.01
N GLU A 4 -30.18 6.34 -15.89
CA GLU A 4 -28.72 6.47 -15.87
C GLU A 4 -28.25 7.33 -17.04
N TYR A 5 -27.27 8.19 -16.76
CA TYR A 5 -26.65 9.07 -17.73
C TYR A 5 -25.14 8.96 -17.70
N GLN A 6 -24.52 9.00 -18.86
CA GLN A 6 -23.10 9.26 -19.02
C GLN A 6 -22.93 10.71 -19.45
N ILE A 7 -22.18 11.48 -18.68
CA ILE A 7 -22.00 12.92 -18.90
C ILE A 7 -20.51 13.29 -18.78
N ARG A 8 -20.13 14.31 -19.51
CA ARG A 8 -18.79 14.91 -19.49
C ARG A 8 -18.95 16.39 -19.21
N ILE A 9 -18.57 16.82 -18.03
CA ILE A 9 -18.88 18.14 -17.49
C ILE A 9 -17.63 18.83 -16.93
N LEU A 10 -17.72 20.14 -16.71
CA LEU A 10 -16.63 20.92 -16.13
C LEU A 10 -16.46 20.56 -14.64
N PRO A 11 -15.23 20.68 -14.08
CA PRO A 11 -14.97 20.38 -12.68
C PRO A 11 -15.88 21.10 -11.69
N GLU A 12 -16.21 22.36 -11.95
CA GLU A 12 -17.13 23.15 -11.12
C GLU A 12 -18.56 22.59 -11.12
N GLN A 13 -19.02 22.04 -12.24
CA GLN A 13 -20.34 21.41 -12.36
C GLN A 13 -20.38 20.05 -11.67
N ALA A 14 -19.23 19.34 -11.63
CA ALA A 14 -19.08 18.03 -11.01
C ALA A 14 -18.78 18.11 -9.49
N ALA A 15 -18.59 19.31 -8.94
CA ALA A 15 -18.12 19.52 -7.58
C ALA A 15 -19.06 19.01 -6.49
N ASN A 16 -20.38 19.03 -6.78
CA ASN A 16 -21.41 18.57 -5.85
C ASN A 16 -22.66 18.09 -6.60
N GLU A 17 -23.57 17.47 -5.85
CA GLU A 17 -24.81 16.92 -6.40
C GLU A 17 -25.68 17.99 -7.09
N GLU A 18 -25.75 19.18 -6.50
CA GLU A 18 -26.56 20.28 -7.07
C GLU A 18 -26.02 20.78 -8.41
N GLY A 19 -24.71 20.80 -8.59
CA GLY A 19 -24.07 21.11 -9.89
C GLY A 19 -24.47 20.10 -10.97
N ILE A 20 -24.45 18.82 -10.60
CA ILE A 20 -24.84 17.71 -11.49
C ILE A 20 -26.34 17.79 -11.82
N LYS A 21 -27.21 18.02 -10.83
CA LYS A 21 -28.66 18.20 -11.04
C LYS A 21 -28.97 19.35 -12.00
N ARG A 22 -28.32 20.51 -11.81
CA ARG A 22 -28.48 21.66 -12.70
C ARG A 22 -28.04 21.34 -14.12
N TYR A 23 -26.93 20.61 -14.30
CA TYR A 23 -26.49 20.19 -15.62
C TYR A 23 -27.52 19.24 -16.28
N LEU A 24 -28.01 18.23 -15.56
CA LEU A 24 -29.01 17.28 -16.06
C LEU A 24 -30.33 17.99 -16.44
N ALA A 25 -30.78 18.92 -15.61
CA ALA A 25 -31.97 19.70 -15.91
C ALA A 25 -31.83 20.48 -17.22
N LYS A 26 -30.72 21.19 -17.39
CA LYS A 26 -30.44 22.01 -18.55
C LYS A 26 -30.23 21.21 -19.83
N GLU A 27 -29.33 20.19 -19.77
CA GLU A 27 -28.84 19.50 -20.97
C GLU A 27 -29.68 18.26 -21.34
N LYS A 28 -30.46 17.71 -20.41
CA LYS A 28 -31.32 16.54 -20.62
C LYS A 28 -32.82 16.87 -20.57
N GLY A 29 -33.14 18.15 -20.36
CA GLY A 29 -34.54 18.59 -20.33
C GLY A 29 -35.33 18.05 -19.13
N LEU A 30 -34.68 17.74 -18.02
CA LEU A 30 -35.33 17.25 -16.81
C LEU A 30 -35.82 18.42 -15.95
N ASP A 31 -36.97 18.26 -15.30
CA ASP A 31 -37.41 19.24 -14.29
C ASP A 31 -36.55 19.08 -13.02
N ALA A 32 -35.81 20.12 -12.69
CA ALA A 32 -34.90 20.11 -11.50
C ALA A 32 -35.66 19.80 -10.19
N ARG A 33 -36.96 20.17 -10.12
CA ARG A 33 -37.82 19.92 -8.94
C ARG A 33 -38.13 18.43 -8.74
N THR A 34 -38.09 17.64 -9.81
CA THR A 34 -38.39 16.22 -9.78
C THR A 34 -37.13 15.35 -9.55
N LEU A 35 -35.95 15.95 -9.70
CA LEU A 35 -34.66 15.28 -9.43
C LEU A 35 -34.38 15.21 -7.92
N ASN A 36 -34.96 14.21 -7.24
CA ASN A 36 -34.82 14.09 -5.79
C ASN A 36 -33.39 13.75 -5.36
N LYS A 37 -32.74 12.82 -6.08
CA LYS A 37 -31.38 12.38 -5.79
C LYS A 37 -30.60 12.09 -7.08
N VAL A 38 -29.30 12.36 -7.06
CA VAL A 38 -28.36 11.91 -8.10
C VAL A 38 -27.20 11.19 -7.42
N ARG A 39 -27.04 9.90 -7.75
CA ARG A 39 -25.93 9.07 -7.25
C ARG A 39 -24.87 8.95 -8.34
N VAL A 40 -23.63 9.27 -8.00
CA VAL A 40 -22.49 9.06 -8.89
C VAL A 40 -22.09 7.58 -8.83
N LEU A 41 -22.12 6.90 -9.97
CA LEU A 41 -21.75 5.49 -10.10
C LEU A 41 -20.31 5.30 -10.58
N LYS A 42 -19.80 6.24 -11.40
CA LYS A 42 -18.41 6.30 -11.85
C LYS A 42 -17.97 7.73 -12.01
N ARG A 43 -16.71 8.01 -11.65
CA ARG A 43 -16.05 9.31 -11.78
C ARG A 43 -14.63 9.14 -12.26
N SER A 44 -14.23 9.91 -13.27
CA SER A 44 -12.84 10.04 -13.70
C SER A 44 -12.55 11.44 -14.21
N ILE A 45 -11.29 11.88 -14.09
CA ILE A 45 -10.85 13.18 -14.59
C ILE A 45 -10.17 12.97 -15.95
N ASP A 46 -10.57 13.73 -16.94
CA ASP A 46 -9.95 13.76 -18.25
C ASP A 46 -9.10 15.04 -18.39
N ALA A 47 -7.79 14.89 -18.16
CA ALA A 47 -6.82 15.98 -18.21
C ALA A 47 -5.90 15.90 -19.45
N ARG A 48 -6.28 15.17 -20.49
CA ARG A 48 -5.46 15.00 -21.71
C ARG A 48 -5.40 16.26 -22.57
N GLN A 49 -6.32 17.17 -22.39
CA GLN A 49 -6.42 18.42 -23.14
C GLN A 49 -6.34 19.63 -22.20
N ARG A 50 -6.15 20.82 -22.77
CA ARG A 50 -6.09 22.07 -22.01
C ARG A 50 -7.34 22.33 -21.18
N THR A 51 -8.54 22.00 -21.71
CA THR A 51 -9.78 22.04 -20.93
C THR A 51 -9.97 20.72 -20.22
N ILE A 52 -10.00 20.76 -18.89
CA ILE A 52 -10.19 19.60 -18.04
C ILE A 52 -11.67 19.27 -17.91
N PHE A 53 -12.03 18.02 -18.07
CA PHE A 53 -13.38 17.53 -17.86
C PHE A 53 -13.44 16.43 -16.80
N VAL A 54 -14.60 16.28 -16.21
CA VAL A 54 -14.94 15.17 -15.34
C VAL A 54 -15.97 14.30 -16.07
N ASN A 55 -15.61 13.04 -16.30
CA ASN A 55 -16.51 12.03 -16.84
C ASN A 55 -17.26 11.37 -15.69
N LEU A 56 -18.57 11.38 -15.75
CA LEU A 56 -19.46 10.78 -14.76
C LEU A 56 -20.41 9.78 -15.40
N LYS A 57 -20.62 8.65 -14.71
CA LYS A 57 -21.83 7.86 -14.87
C LYS A 57 -22.69 8.12 -13.63
N VAL A 58 -23.91 8.59 -13.83
CA VAL A 58 -24.82 8.97 -12.73
C VAL A 58 -26.15 8.26 -12.85
N ARG A 59 -26.79 8.01 -11.71
CA ARG A 59 -28.16 7.52 -11.61
C ARG A 59 -29.01 8.61 -10.99
N ALA A 60 -30.01 9.06 -11.77
CA ALA A 60 -30.98 10.06 -11.36
C ALA A 60 -32.25 9.39 -10.85
N TYR A 61 -32.72 9.81 -9.69
CA TYR A 61 -33.96 9.39 -9.06
C TYR A 61 -35.00 10.51 -9.26
N ILE A 62 -35.97 10.25 -10.13
CA ILE A 62 -36.96 11.24 -10.57
C ILE A 62 -38.28 10.91 -9.88
N ASN A 63 -38.78 11.81 -9.04
CA ASN A 63 -39.97 11.66 -8.20
C ASN A 63 -39.88 10.47 -7.21
N GLU A 64 -38.70 10.02 -6.88
CA GLU A 64 -38.45 8.96 -5.90
C GLU A 64 -37.10 9.11 -5.23
N MET A 65 -36.89 8.43 -4.10
CA MET A 65 -35.61 8.37 -3.40
C MET A 65 -35.01 6.97 -3.54
N PRO A 66 -33.68 6.82 -3.45
CA PRO A 66 -33.03 5.51 -3.37
C PRO A 66 -33.63 4.69 -2.22
N GLN A 67 -33.94 3.43 -2.48
CA GLN A 67 -34.41 2.47 -1.46
C GLN A 67 -33.28 1.58 -0.97
N ASP A 68 -32.18 1.53 -1.70
CA ASP A 68 -30.99 0.74 -1.39
C ASP A 68 -29.91 1.61 -0.72
N ASP A 69 -29.08 0.97 0.10
CA ASP A 69 -27.87 1.58 0.64
C ASP A 69 -26.85 1.84 -0.47
N GLN A 70 -25.90 2.76 -0.20
CA GLN A 70 -24.87 3.10 -1.18
C GLN A 70 -23.84 1.98 -1.34
N TYR A 71 -23.73 1.05 -0.38
CA TYR A 71 -22.83 -0.09 -0.40
C TYR A 71 -23.55 -1.37 0.02
N VAL A 72 -22.99 -2.50 -0.37
CA VAL A 72 -23.50 -3.82 -0.02
C VAL A 72 -23.00 -4.23 1.36
N HIS A 73 -23.91 -4.56 2.25
CA HIS A 73 -23.60 -5.06 3.58
C HIS A 73 -23.15 -6.52 3.55
N THR A 74 -22.18 -6.84 4.39
CA THR A 74 -21.72 -8.20 4.67
C THR A 74 -22.14 -8.58 6.10
N GLU A 75 -22.73 -9.76 6.25
CA GLU A 75 -23.13 -10.30 7.55
C GLU A 75 -21.95 -11.02 8.20
N TYR A 76 -21.75 -10.78 9.49
CA TYR A 76 -20.70 -11.40 10.29
C TYR A 76 -21.32 -12.14 11.48
N PRO A 77 -21.57 -13.47 11.36
CA PRO A 77 -22.19 -14.26 12.42
C PRO A 77 -21.24 -14.43 13.61
N ASP A 78 -21.80 -14.82 14.77
CA ASP A 78 -21.02 -15.21 15.93
C ASP A 78 -20.26 -16.52 15.68
N VAL A 79 -18.94 -16.48 15.83
CA VAL A 79 -18.03 -17.61 15.64
C VAL A 79 -17.31 -18.02 16.92
N SER A 80 -17.74 -17.56 18.10
CA SER A 80 -17.07 -17.78 19.39
C SER A 80 -16.80 -19.27 19.70
N SER A 81 -17.71 -20.17 19.25
CA SER A 81 -17.60 -21.62 19.46
C SER A 81 -17.16 -22.39 18.22
N ARG A 82 -16.73 -21.71 17.17
CA ARG A 82 -16.36 -22.31 15.89
C ARG A 82 -14.88 -22.74 15.85
N PRO A 83 -14.50 -23.64 14.92
CA PRO A 83 -13.11 -24.04 14.75
C PRO A 83 -12.19 -22.84 14.49
N ARG A 84 -11.01 -22.88 15.09
CA ARG A 84 -10.02 -21.80 15.04
C ARG A 84 -9.18 -21.87 13.76
N VAL A 85 -8.86 -20.70 13.23
CA VAL A 85 -7.84 -20.50 12.19
C VAL A 85 -6.89 -19.42 12.67
N ILE A 86 -5.59 -19.68 12.66
CA ILE A 86 -4.57 -18.74 13.08
C ILE A 86 -4.25 -17.82 11.91
N VAL A 87 -4.33 -16.51 12.12
CA VAL A 87 -3.97 -15.50 11.14
C VAL A 87 -2.76 -14.73 11.67
N VAL A 88 -1.62 -14.87 11.01
CA VAL A 88 -0.39 -14.20 11.43
C VAL A 88 -0.21 -12.91 10.62
N GLY A 89 -0.34 -11.79 11.31
CA GLY A 89 -0.29 -10.44 10.75
C GLY A 89 -1.68 -9.82 10.54
N GLU A 90 -1.82 -8.57 10.96
CA GLU A 90 -3.06 -7.78 10.88
C GLU A 90 -2.96 -6.65 9.85
N GLY A 91 -2.22 -6.89 8.77
CA GLY A 91 -2.25 -6.06 7.57
C GLY A 91 -3.50 -6.33 6.72
N PRO A 92 -3.65 -5.73 5.53
CA PRO A 92 -4.82 -5.91 4.68
C PRO A 92 -5.15 -7.38 4.38
N GLY A 93 -4.12 -8.21 4.13
CA GLY A 93 -4.32 -9.64 3.90
C GLY A 93 -4.94 -10.34 5.10
N GLY A 94 -4.40 -10.12 6.31
CA GLY A 94 -4.89 -10.74 7.54
C GLY A 94 -6.27 -10.23 7.97
N LEU A 95 -6.54 -8.94 7.84
CA LEU A 95 -7.84 -8.34 8.16
C LEU A 95 -8.96 -8.92 7.29
N PHE A 96 -8.77 -8.94 5.97
CA PHE A 96 -9.77 -9.48 5.05
C PHE A 96 -9.89 -11.00 5.13
N ALA A 97 -8.79 -11.72 5.40
CA ALA A 97 -8.86 -13.15 5.70
C ALA A 97 -9.71 -13.42 6.96
N SER A 98 -9.49 -12.64 8.01
CA SER A 98 -10.24 -12.78 9.28
C SER A 98 -11.73 -12.51 9.11
N LEU A 99 -12.10 -11.43 8.44
CA LEU A 99 -13.51 -11.11 8.16
C LEU A 99 -14.15 -12.20 7.29
N ARG A 100 -13.44 -12.70 6.27
CA ARG A 100 -13.94 -13.76 5.41
C ARG A 100 -14.10 -15.09 6.15
N LEU A 101 -13.19 -15.44 7.05
CA LEU A 101 -13.33 -16.61 7.92
C LEU A 101 -14.62 -16.55 8.75
N ILE A 102 -14.93 -15.38 9.31
CA ILE A 102 -16.19 -15.18 10.07
C ILE A 102 -17.42 -15.43 9.20
N GLU A 103 -17.46 -14.87 7.98
CA GLU A 103 -18.54 -15.14 7.02
C GLU A 103 -18.71 -16.64 6.75
N LEU A 104 -17.61 -17.39 6.72
CA LEU A 104 -17.58 -18.83 6.45
C LEU A 104 -17.82 -19.69 7.70
N GLY A 105 -18.01 -19.08 8.87
CA GLY A 105 -18.30 -19.76 10.13
C GLY A 105 -17.07 -20.32 10.85
N TYR A 106 -15.90 -19.71 10.66
CA TYR A 106 -14.65 -20.05 11.35
C TYR A 106 -14.18 -18.91 12.24
N ARG A 107 -13.54 -19.26 13.36
CA ARG A 107 -13.04 -18.30 14.35
C ARG A 107 -11.61 -17.87 14.02
N PRO A 108 -11.36 -16.63 13.57
CA PRO A 108 -10.00 -16.13 13.41
C PRO A 108 -9.36 -15.87 14.77
N VAL A 109 -8.10 -16.26 14.90
CA VAL A 109 -7.20 -15.89 16.00
C VAL A 109 -6.03 -15.14 15.37
N VAL A 110 -6.05 -13.82 15.48
CA VAL A 110 -5.09 -12.93 14.83
C VAL A 110 -3.93 -12.63 15.77
N LEU A 111 -2.71 -12.82 15.27
CA LEU A 111 -1.47 -12.50 15.98
C LEU A 111 -0.78 -11.33 15.27
N GLU A 112 -0.67 -10.19 15.92
CA GLU A 112 0.04 -9.01 15.40
C GLU A 112 1.24 -8.68 16.30
N ARG A 113 2.42 -8.60 15.69
CA ARG A 113 3.67 -8.31 16.42
C ARG A 113 3.71 -6.87 16.95
N GLY A 114 3.13 -5.93 16.22
CA GLY A 114 3.08 -4.51 16.60
C GLY A 114 1.89 -4.18 17.48
N LYS A 115 1.66 -2.88 17.63
CA LYS A 115 0.60 -2.31 18.45
C LYS A 115 -0.63 -1.95 17.63
N ASP A 116 -1.74 -1.66 18.30
CA ASP A 116 -2.92 -1.09 17.66
C ASP A 116 -2.64 0.27 17.01
N VAL A 117 -3.52 0.73 16.12
CA VAL A 117 -3.29 1.96 15.34
C VAL A 117 -3.07 3.21 16.20
N ARG A 118 -3.62 3.29 17.41
CA ARG A 118 -3.46 4.46 18.27
C ARG A 118 -2.10 4.49 18.93
N GLU A 119 -1.70 3.39 19.54
CA GLU A 119 -0.38 3.26 20.18
C GLU A 119 0.74 3.29 19.14
N ARG A 120 0.55 2.62 18.00
CA ARG A 120 1.47 2.66 16.87
C ARG A 120 1.75 4.09 16.38
N LYS A 121 0.75 4.97 16.36
CA LYS A 121 0.92 6.38 16.00
C LYS A 121 1.93 7.11 16.90
N LYS A 122 2.00 6.75 18.17
CA LYS A 122 3.00 7.30 19.11
C LYS A 122 4.40 6.86 18.74
N ASP A 123 4.58 5.58 18.39
CA ASP A 123 5.88 5.04 17.97
C ASP A 123 6.36 5.70 16.67
N LEU A 124 5.46 5.93 15.70
CA LEU A 124 5.78 6.66 14.46
C LEU A 124 6.25 8.10 14.74
N SER A 125 5.58 8.81 15.65
CA SER A 125 6.00 10.14 16.08
C SER A 125 7.38 10.15 16.73
N ASN A 126 7.74 9.09 17.44
CA ASN A 126 9.04 8.98 18.11
C ASN A 126 10.20 8.86 17.12
N ILE A 127 10.02 8.25 15.95
CA ILE A 127 11.06 8.16 14.92
C ILE A 127 11.58 9.57 14.56
N THR A 128 10.66 10.52 14.36
CA THR A 128 11.02 11.91 14.06
C THR A 128 11.69 12.61 15.25
N LYS A 129 11.21 12.38 16.46
CA LYS A 129 11.70 13.08 17.66
C LYS A 129 13.03 12.55 18.16
N THR A 130 13.22 11.23 18.13
CA THR A 130 14.36 10.56 18.77
C THR A 130 15.34 9.94 17.77
N GLN A 131 15.01 9.92 16.49
CA GLN A 131 15.78 9.24 15.43
C GLN A 131 15.92 7.72 15.64
N LYS A 132 15.06 7.13 16.48
CA LYS A 132 15.07 5.69 16.81
C LYS A 132 13.83 5.02 16.24
N VAL A 133 14.04 3.82 15.70
CA VAL A 133 12.99 2.96 15.15
C VAL A 133 12.72 1.83 16.13
N ASP A 134 11.46 1.64 16.52
CA ASP A 134 11.03 0.44 17.22
C ASP A 134 10.92 -0.70 16.21
N SER A 135 11.66 -1.79 16.42
CA SER A 135 11.73 -2.92 15.49
C SER A 135 10.43 -3.73 15.41
N GLU A 136 9.54 -3.59 16.37
CA GLU A 136 8.29 -4.34 16.42
C GLU A 136 7.04 -3.47 16.16
N SER A 137 7.16 -2.13 16.22
CA SER A 137 6.06 -1.19 15.97
C SER A 137 6.56 0.03 15.19
N ASN A 138 6.23 0.11 13.91
CA ASN A 138 6.76 1.11 12.98
C ASN A 138 5.82 1.29 11.77
N TYR A 139 6.27 1.90 10.67
CA TYR A 139 5.45 2.08 9.46
C TYR A 139 5.08 0.77 8.75
N CYS A 140 5.76 -0.34 9.01
CA CYS A 140 5.45 -1.64 8.39
C CYS A 140 4.73 -2.60 9.35
N PHE A 141 5.05 -2.55 10.65
CA PHE A 141 4.50 -3.44 11.67
C PHE A 141 3.51 -2.72 12.58
N GLY A 142 2.46 -3.44 12.93
CA GLY A 142 1.33 -2.99 13.71
C GLY A 142 0.01 -3.11 12.94
N GLU A 143 -1.08 -2.86 13.63
CA GLU A 143 -2.45 -2.97 13.10
C GLU A 143 -2.61 -2.22 11.76
N GLY A 144 -3.17 -2.92 10.78
CA GLY A 144 -3.34 -2.41 9.42
C GLY A 144 -2.10 -2.49 8.53
N GLY A 145 -0.96 -2.96 9.06
CA GLY A 145 0.29 -3.14 8.32
C GLY A 145 0.84 -1.85 7.71
N ALA A 146 1.64 -1.97 6.65
CA ALA A 146 2.20 -0.83 5.92
C ALA A 146 1.12 0.04 5.23
N GLY A 147 -0.08 -0.51 4.99
CA GLY A 147 -1.20 0.20 4.38
C GLY A 147 -1.83 1.27 5.27
N ALA A 148 -1.84 1.09 6.59
CA ALA A 148 -2.53 1.97 7.53
C ALA A 148 -2.07 3.43 7.46
N TYR A 149 -0.76 3.63 7.28
CA TYR A 149 -0.12 4.94 7.20
C TYR A 149 0.48 5.17 5.81
N SER A 150 -0.36 5.10 4.78
CA SER A 150 -0.04 5.30 3.38
C SER A 150 -1.01 6.31 2.73
N ASP A 151 -0.95 6.51 1.43
CA ASP A 151 -2.02 7.22 0.70
C ASP A 151 -3.37 6.46 0.77
N GLY A 152 -3.33 5.18 1.10
CA GLY A 152 -4.52 4.35 1.16
C GLY A 152 -5.15 4.10 -0.21
N LYS A 153 -4.33 3.93 -1.24
CA LYS A 153 -4.78 3.63 -2.60
C LYS A 153 -5.51 2.31 -2.66
N LEU A 154 -6.67 2.32 -3.30
CA LEU A 154 -7.56 1.18 -3.46
C LEU A 154 -7.69 0.74 -4.92
N TYR A 155 -6.79 1.22 -5.78
CA TYR A 155 -6.74 0.81 -7.17
C TYR A 155 -5.86 -0.44 -7.36
N THR A 156 -6.33 -1.39 -8.17
CA THR A 156 -5.56 -2.54 -8.63
C THR A 156 -5.80 -2.79 -10.11
N ARG A 157 -4.75 -3.16 -10.83
CA ARG A 157 -4.85 -3.56 -12.25
C ARG A 157 -5.39 -4.98 -12.41
N SER A 158 -5.23 -5.83 -11.41
CA SER A 158 -5.66 -7.23 -11.44
C SER A 158 -7.08 -7.38 -10.91
N LYS A 159 -8.03 -7.63 -11.80
CA LYS A 159 -9.45 -7.91 -11.47
C LYS A 159 -9.82 -9.39 -11.57
N LYS A 160 -8.88 -10.25 -11.98
CA LYS A 160 -9.16 -11.66 -12.29
C LYS A 160 -9.13 -12.60 -11.09
N ARG A 161 -8.61 -12.15 -9.94
CA ARG A 161 -8.34 -13.04 -8.78
C ARG A 161 -9.44 -13.03 -7.72
N GLY A 162 -10.38 -12.09 -7.76
CA GLY A 162 -11.45 -11.96 -6.79
C GLY A 162 -12.18 -10.62 -6.93
N SER A 163 -13.17 -10.37 -6.07
CA SER A 163 -14.04 -9.20 -6.16
C SER A 163 -13.41 -7.98 -5.49
N VAL A 164 -12.90 -7.07 -6.31
CA VAL A 164 -12.47 -5.74 -5.87
C VAL A 164 -13.65 -4.96 -5.25
N ASP A 165 -14.83 -5.07 -5.86
CA ASP A 165 -16.03 -4.37 -5.39
C ASP A 165 -16.40 -4.81 -3.96
N LYS A 166 -16.27 -6.09 -3.62
CA LYS A 166 -16.48 -6.55 -2.25
C LYS A 166 -15.53 -5.91 -1.26
N ILE A 167 -14.24 -5.83 -1.57
CA ILE A 167 -13.24 -5.18 -0.73
C ILE A 167 -13.62 -3.71 -0.45
N LEU A 168 -14.02 -2.97 -1.49
CA LEU A 168 -14.44 -1.58 -1.36
C LEU A 168 -15.72 -1.43 -0.52
N ASN A 169 -16.71 -2.33 -0.70
CA ASN A 169 -17.93 -2.33 0.10
C ASN A 169 -17.65 -2.63 1.58
N VAL A 170 -16.73 -3.54 1.88
CA VAL A 170 -16.29 -3.83 3.26
C VAL A 170 -15.65 -2.60 3.89
N PHE A 171 -14.80 -1.86 3.17
CA PHE A 171 -14.27 -0.59 3.66
C PHE A 171 -15.37 0.43 3.94
N CYS A 172 -16.36 0.58 3.06
CA CYS A 172 -17.51 1.47 3.27
C CYS A 172 -18.31 1.08 4.51
N GLN A 173 -18.59 -0.22 4.70
CA GLN A 173 -19.28 -0.74 5.88
C GLN A 173 -18.55 -0.41 7.18
N HIS A 174 -17.22 -0.28 7.13
CA HIS A 174 -16.37 0.06 8.28
C HIS A 174 -16.02 1.56 8.37
N GLY A 175 -16.70 2.42 7.59
CA GLY A 175 -16.64 3.86 7.74
C GLY A 175 -15.81 4.60 6.67
N ALA A 176 -15.36 3.95 5.62
CA ALA A 176 -14.78 4.64 4.47
C ALA A 176 -15.86 5.42 3.70
N ASN A 177 -15.44 6.52 3.06
CA ASN A 177 -16.36 7.31 2.25
C ASN A 177 -16.81 6.51 1.02
N THR A 178 -18.11 6.52 0.73
CA THR A 178 -18.70 5.79 -0.40
C THR A 178 -18.23 6.27 -1.78
N ASN A 179 -17.56 7.41 -1.88
CA ASN A 179 -16.93 7.87 -3.11
C ASN A 179 -15.90 6.87 -3.67
N ILE A 180 -15.28 6.05 -2.81
CA ILE A 180 -14.35 5.00 -3.25
C ILE A 180 -14.98 3.97 -4.18
N LEU A 181 -16.31 3.81 -4.14
CA LEU A 181 -17.05 2.92 -5.04
C LEU A 181 -17.20 3.50 -6.45
N ALA A 182 -17.12 4.82 -6.59
CA ALA A 182 -17.33 5.52 -7.84
C ALA A 182 -16.03 6.01 -8.50
N ASP A 183 -15.03 6.37 -7.71
CA ASP A 183 -13.79 6.98 -8.20
C ASP A 183 -12.94 5.98 -8.99
N ALA A 184 -12.38 6.41 -10.12
CA ALA A 184 -11.50 5.57 -10.95
C ALA A 184 -10.19 5.21 -10.23
N HIS A 185 -9.67 6.14 -9.40
CA HIS A 185 -8.49 5.96 -8.56
C HIS A 185 -8.84 6.23 -7.08
N PRO A 186 -9.59 5.31 -6.43
CA PRO A 186 -10.05 5.53 -5.07
C PRO A 186 -8.90 5.48 -4.06
N HIS A 187 -9.01 6.28 -3.00
CA HIS A 187 -8.11 6.28 -1.86
C HIS A 187 -8.86 6.70 -0.59
N ILE A 188 -8.32 6.36 0.58
CA ILE A 188 -8.91 6.73 1.87
C ILE A 188 -8.10 7.85 2.55
N GLY A 189 -6.78 7.73 2.56
CA GLY A 189 -5.89 8.68 3.22
C GLY A 189 -5.47 8.25 4.62
N THR A 190 -4.26 8.68 5.00
CA THR A 190 -3.60 8.28 6.26
C THR A 190 -4.28 8.81 7.53
N ASP A 191 -5.10 9.84 7.41
CA ASP A 191 -5.86 10.44 8.52
C ASP A 191 -7.16 9.68 8.83
N LYS A 192 -7.71 8.94 7.87
CA LYS A 192 -9.00 8.23 8.00
C LYS A 192 -8.87 6.71 8.06
N LEU A 193 -7.91 6.16 7.32
CA LEU A 193 -7.74 4.70 7.22
C LEU A 193 -7.53 4.01 8.58
N PRO A 194 -6.77 4.56 9.55
CA PRO A 194 -6.63 3.94 10.87
C PRO A 194 -7.95 3.68 11.59
N ARG A 195 -8.92 4.60 11.48
CA ARG A 195 -10.25 4.41 12.10
C ARG A 195 -11.06 3.32 11.39
N VAL A 196 -10.97 3.23 10.09
CA VAL A 196 -11.61 2.16 9.31
C VAL A 196 -11.07 0.80 9.74
N ILE A 197 -9.75 0.70 9.88
CA ILE A 197 -9.07 -0.51 10.35
C ILE A 197 -9.51 -0.87 11.78
N GLU A 198 -9.56 0.09 12.69
CA GLU A 198 -10.07 -0.10 14.06
C GLU A 198 -11.51 -0.65 14.05
N ASN A 199 -12.38 -0.14 13.18
CA ASN A 199 -13.74 -0.64 13.03
C ASN A 199 -13.77 -2.09 12.50
N MET A 200 -12.89 -2.44 11.56
CA MET A 200 -12.75 -3.82 11.08
C MET A 200 -12.32 -4.77 12.21
N ARG A 201 -11.33 -4.40 13.01
CA ARG A 201 -10.92 -5.14 14.21
C ARG A 201 -12.09 -5.33 15.18
N ASN A 202 -12.84 -4.28 15.46
CA ASN A 202 -13.99 -4.35 16.35
C ASN A 202 -15.05 -5.35 15.83
N THR A 203 -15.28 -5.40 14.52
CA THR A 203 -16.15 -6.41 13.91
C THR A 203 -15.62 -7.82 14.16
N ILE A 204 -14.30 -8.05 13.99
CA ILE A 204 -13.68 -9.36 14.26
C ILE A 204 -13.89 -9.77 15.72
N ILE A 205 -13.63 -8.89 16.67
CA ILE A 205 -13.79 -9.16 18.11
C ILE A 205 -15.26 -9.37 18.47
N ASN A 206 -16.16 -8.51 18.02
CA ASN A 206 -17.58 -8.57 18.32
C ASN A 206 -18.26 -9.83 17.74
N SER A 207 -17.70 -10.40 16.69
CA SER A 207 -18.15 -11.66 16.10
C SER A 207 -17.53 -12.91 16.77
N GLY A 208 -16.75 -12.74 17.84
CA GLY A 208 -16.14 -13.85 18.60
C GLY A 208 -14.75 -14.25 18.14
N GLY A 209 -14.13 -13.52 17.20
CA GLY A 209 -12.71 -13.66 16.86
C GLY A 209 -11.78 -13.11 17.96
N GLU A 210 -10.51 -13.39 17.84
CA GLU A 210 -9.47 -12.90 18.75
C GLU A 210 -8.44 -12.07 17.99
N VAL A 211 -7.96 -10.98 18.61
CA VAL A 211 -6.83 -10.18 18.11
C VAL A 211 -5.83 -9.98 19.24
N HIS A 212 -4.61 -10.47 19.06
CA HIS A 212 -3.54 -10.40 20.02
C HIS A 212 -2.44 -9.48 19.49
N PHE A 213 -2.33 -8.28 20.05
CA PHE A 213 -1.24 -7.35 19.76
C PHE A 213 0.02 -7.70 20.54
N GLN A 214 1.17 -7.21 20.08
CA GLN A 214 2.48 -7.45 20.67
C GLN A 214 2.74 -8.95 20.88
N THR A 215 2.20 -9.76 19.96
CA THR A 215 2.28 -11.20 19.95
C THR A 215 2.92 -11.64 18.65
N LYS A 216 4.18 -12.05 18.74
CA LYS A 216 5.05 -12.34 17.59
C LYS A 216 5.20 -13.84 17.38
N MET A 217 4.76 -14.33 16.23
CA MET A 217 5.04 -15.70 15.81
C MET A 217 6.54 -15.94 15.73
N THR A 218 7.02 -17.02 16.30
CA THR A 218 8.43 -17.45 16.27
C THR A 218 8.66 -18.65 15.36
N ARG A 219 7.75 -19.62 15.37
CA ARG A 219 7.83 -20.82 14.52
C ARG A 219 6.49 -21.52 14.36
N PHE A 220 6.41 -22.42 13.37
CA PHE A 220 5.27 -23.31 13.21
C PHE A 220 5.38 -24.51 14.15
N ILE A 221 4.23 -25.01 14.59
CA ILE A 221 4.11 -26.33 15.25
C ILE A 221 3.71 -27.30 14.15
N LEU A 222 4.61 -28.25 13.85
CA LEU A 222 4.44 -29.21 12.75
C LEU A 222 4.24 -30.64 13.27
N GLU A 223 3.36 -31.39 12.63
CA GLU A 223 3.26 -32.86 12.68
C GLU A 223 3.55 -33.40 11.29
N GLY A 224 4.77 -33.88 11.06
CA GLY A 224 5.24 -34.17 9.71
C GLY A 224 5.21 -32.94 8.81
N ASP A 225 4.57 -33.04 7.66
CA ASP A 225 4.38 -31.94 6.73
C ASP A 225 3.02 -31.23 6.92
N ARG A 226 2.42 -31.28 8.10
CA ARG A 226 1.20 -30.57 8.46
C ARG A 226 1.44 -29.54 9.55
N VAL A 227 1.05 -28.30 9.32
CA VAL A 227 1.00 -27.28 10.36
C VAL A 227 -0.24 -27.47 11.22
N ILE A 228 -0.04 -27.53 12.53
CA ILE A 228 -1.10 -27.66 13.53
C ILE A 228 -1.21 -26.46 14.45
N GLY A 229 -0.38 -25.45 14.23
CA GLY A 229 -0.37 -24.20 14.98
C GLY A 229 0.92 -23.43 14.86
N VAL A 230 1.03 -22.42 15.70
CA VAL A 230 2.23 -21.58 15.81
C VAL A 230 2.65 -21.42 17.27
N GLU A 231 3.94 -21.27 17.49
CA GLU A 231 4.50 -20.73 18.72
C GLU A 231 4.69 -19.23 18.54
N ALA A 232 4.38 -18.48 19.57
CA ALA A 232 4.52 -17.03 19.61
C ALA A 232 5.09 -16.57 20.92
N VAL A 233 5.66 -15.38 20.95
CA VAL A 233 6.13 -14.71 22.16
C VAL A 233 5.30 -13.44 22.38
N ASN A 234 4.83 -13.28 23.60
CA ASN A 234 4.25 -12.03 24.05
C ASN A 234 5.37 -11.02 24.32
N LEU A 235 5.44 -9.96 23.53
CA LEU A 235 6.55 -9.00 23.57
C LEU A 235 6.53 -8.10 24.83
N VAL A 236 5.41 -8.07 25.55
CA VAL A 236 5.29 -7.30 26.80
C VAL A 236 5.81 -8.12 27.98
N THR A 237 5.42 -9.39 28.06
CA THR A 237 5.72 -10.27 29.22
C THR A 237 6.90 -11.18 28.97
N GLY A 238 7.28 -11.42 27.72
CA GLY A 238 8.27 -12.41 27.33
C GLY A 238 7.76 -13.87 27.40
N ALA A 239 6.47 -14.08 27.71
CA ALA A 239 5.88 -15.41 27.79
C ALA A 239 5.77 -16.06 26.41
N GLU A 240 6.13 -17.35 26.34
CA GLU A 240 5.89 -18.19 25.16
C GLU A 240 4.45 -18.70 25.19
N GLU A 241 3.78 -18.63 24.04
CA GLU A 241 2.39 -19.01 23.85
C GLU A 241 2.24 -19.90 22.63
N ASN A 242 1.31 -20.84 22.70
CA ASN A 242 1.00 -21.76 21.60
C ASN A 242 -0.44 -21.57 21.13
N TYR A 243 -0.61 -21.38 19.81
CA TYR A 243 -1.91 -21.24 19.17
C TYR A 243 -2.14 -22.39 18.20
N ARG A 244 -3.24 -23.14 18.36
CA ARG A 244 -3.55 -24.35 17.57
C ARG A 244 -4.56 -24.05 16.48
N GLY A 245 -4.31 -24.56 15.28
CA GLY A 245 -5.14 -24.46 14.09
C GLY A 245 -4.31 -24.37 12.81
N PRO A 246 -4.95 -24.46 11.62
CA PRO A 246 -4.30 -24.13 10.36
C PRO A 246 -3.90 -22.65 10.35
N VAL A 247 -2.94 -22.28 9.49
CA VAL A 247 -2.28 -20.97 9.54
C VAL A 247 -2.40 -20.23 8.21
N ILE A 248 -2.95 -19.02 8.26
CA ILE A 248 -2.84 -18.04 7.19
C ILE A 248 -1.69 -17.09 7.54
N LEU A 249 -0.62 -17.13 6.75
CA LEU A 249 0.60 -16.36 7.00
C LEU A 249 0.59 -15.07 6.18
N ALA A 250 0.22 -13.95 6.82
CA ALA A 250 0.02 -12.63 6.19
C ALA A 250 0.93 -11.55 6.80
N THR A 251 2.22 -11.83 6.91
CA THR A 251 3.19 -11.06 7.70
C THR A 251 3.72 -9.79 7.04
N GLY A 252 3.33 -9.49 5.78
CA GLY A 252 3.83 -8.33 5.02
C GLY A 252 5.27 -8.50 4.52
N HIS A 253 5.71 -7.54 3.68
CA HIS A 253 6.98 -7.64 2.95
C HIS A 253 8.24 -7.35 3.78
N SER A 254 8.11 -6.92 5.03
CA SER A 254 9.23 -6.47 5.86
C SER A 254 9.57 -7.40 7.03
N ALA A 255 8.85 -8.50 7.20
CA ALA A 255 9.08 -9.48 8.25
C ALA A 255 10.29 -10.41 7.92
N ARG A 256 11.48 -9.84 7.93
CA ARG A 256 12.74 -10.52 7.53
C ARG A 256 13.11 -11.68 8.45
N ASP A 257 12.75 -11.59 9.71
CA ASP A 257 12.89 -12.70 10.68
C ASP A 257 12.07 -13.92 10.26
N VAL A 258 10.87 -13.74 9.73
CA VAL A 258 10.04 -14.82 9.18
C VAL A 258 10.73 -15.45 7.96
N TYR A 259 11.23 -14.66 7.02
CA TYR A 259 11.95 -15.21 5.87
C TYR A 259 13.20 -15.99 6.25
N ARG A 260 13.99 -15.51 7.22
CA ARG A 260 15.15 -16.25 7.75
C ARG A 260 14.73 -17.54 8.41
N TYR A 261 13.65 -17.51 9.20
CA TYR A 261 13.10 -18.71 9.81
C TYR A 261 12.67 -19.74 8.75
N LEU A 262 11.94 -19.34 7.72
CA LEU A 262 11.51 -20.22 6.64
C LEU A 262 12.72 -20.85 5.92
N ALA A 263 13.72 -20.04 5.58
CA ALA A 263 14.94 -20.52 4.92
C ALA A 263 15.71 -21.52 5.80
N SER A 264 15.95 -21.20 7.06
CA SER A 264 16.67 -22.07 8.00
C SER A 264 15.93 -23.38 8.29
N SER A 265 14.61 -23.34 8.26
CA SER A 265 13.74 -24.51 8.43
C SER A 265 13.50 -25.31 7.15
N LYS A 266 14.15 -24.93 6.04
CA LYS A 266 14.01 -25.53 4.72
C LYS A 266 12.55 -25.58 4.23
N ILE A 267 11.80 -24.55 4.55
CA ILE A 267 10.44 -24.34 4.02
C ILE A 267 10.58 -23.60 2.70
N GLU A 268 9.97 -24.10 1.65
CA GLU A 268 10.18 -23.68 0.26
C GLU A 268 9.82 -22.20 0.04
N ILE A 269 10.84 -21.41 -0.19
CA ILE A 269 10.79 -20.01 -0.57
C ILE A 269 11.73 -19.76 -1.74
N GLU A 270 11.53 -18.68 -2.47
CA GLU A 270 12.40 -18.29 -3.59
C GLU A 270 12.69 -16.79 -3.57
N ALA A 271 13.84 -16.38 -4.10
CA ALA A 271 14.16 -14.97 -4.29
C ALA A 271 13.20 -14.37 -5.32
N LYS A 272 12.69 -13.18 -5.02
CA LYS A 272 11.74 -12.47 -5.87
C LYS A 272 12.30 -11.10 -6.24
N GLY A 273 12.27 -10.76 -7.53
CA GLY A 273 12.61 -9.43 -8.03
C GLY A 273 11.78 -8.33 -7.36
N ILE A 274 12.42 -7.20 -7.15
CA ILE A 274 11.84 -5.99 -6.55
C ILE A 274 12.12 -4.78 -7.44
N ALA A 275 11.75 -3.59 -7.02
CA ALA A 275 12.24 -2.36 -7.60
C ALA A 275 12.87 -1.48 -6.52
N VAL A 276 13.96 -0.81 -6.86
CA VAL A 276 14.76 -0.02 -5.92
C VAL A 276 15.10 1.34 -6.52
N GLY A 277 15.07 2.38 -5.71
CA GLY A 277 15.39 3.73 -6.13
C GLY A 277 15.28 4.75 -5.02
N VAL A 278 14.60 5.85 -5.30
CA VAL A 278 14.47 7.01 -4.41
C VAL A 278 13.04 7.46 -4.30
N ARG A 279 12.70 8.26 -3.28
CA ARG A 279 11.51 9.11 -3.28
C ARG A 279 11.86 10.42 -3.97
N LEU A 280 11.09 10.75 -4.99
CA LEU A 280 11.15 12.01 -5.70
C LEU A 280 10.04 12.92 -5.18
N GLU A 281 10.41 14.05 -4.61
CA GLU A 281 9.48 15.04 -4.07
C GLU A 281 9.52 16.32 -4.90
N HIS A 282 8.35 16.76 -5.36
CA HIS A 282 8.14 18.05 -6.02
C HIS A 282 7.25 18.96 -5.17
N PRO A 283 7.33 20.29 -5.35
CA PRO A 283 6.22 21.15 -4.97
C PRO A 283 4.92 20.68 -5.66
N SER A 284 3.86 20.51 -4.87
CA SER A 284 2.58 19.99 -5.38
C SER A 284 2.03 20.84 -6.53
N GLN A 285 2.21 22.16 -6.44
CA GLN A 285 1.79 23.10 -7.49
C GLN A 285 2.45 22.83 -8.85
N PHE A 286 3.72 22.41 -8.87
CA PHE A 286 4.40 22.07 -10.12
C PHE A 286 3.76 20.87 -10.81
N ILE A 287 3.43 19.86 -10.05
CA ILE A 287 2.74 18.68 -10.58
C ILE A 287 1.34 19.04 -11.07
N ASP A 288 0.60 19.86 -10.31
CA ASP A 288 -0.70 20.37 -10.74
C ASP A 288 -0.61 21.16 -12.05
N GLN A 289 0.39 22.05 -12.17
CA GLN A 289 0.60 22.82 -13.39
C GLN A 289 0.91 21.96 -14.61
N ILE A 290 1.79 20.95 -14.43
CA ILE A 290 2.17 20.03 -15.50
C ILE A 290 0.97 19.18 -15.94
N GLN A 291 0.28 18.56 -15.01
CA GLN A 291 -0.76 17.58 -15.29
C GLN A 291 -2.09 18.20 -15.72
N TYR A 292 -2.39 19.40 -15.22
CA TYR A 292 -3.60 20.14 -15.59
C TYR A 292 -3.37 21.21 -16.67
N HIS A 293 -2.15 21.32 -17.20
CA HIS A 293 -1.78 22.27 -18.25
C HIS A 293 -2.20 23.72 -17.94
N ASN A 294 -2.11 24.11 -16.67
CA ASN A 294 -2.58 25.39 -16.17
C ASN A 294 -1.53 26.03 -15.24
N ARG A 295 -1.12 27.26 -15.53
CA ARG A 295 -0.17 28.05 -14.72
C ARG A 295 -0.63 28.22 -13.26
N ASN A 296 -1.94 28.26 -13.02
CA ASN A 296 -2.52 28.41 -11.69
C ASN A 296 -2.69 27.06 -10.95
N GLY A 297 -2.23 25.95 -11.55
CA GLY A 297 -2.38 24.62 -11.01
C GLY A 297 -3.83 24.10 -11.05
N ARG A 298 -4.24 23.36 -10.01
CA ARG A 298 -5.54 22.65 -9.95
C ARG A 298 -6.77 23.52 -9.70
N GLY A 299 -6.58 24.77 -9.23
CA GLY A 299 -7.70 25.62 -8.85
C GLY A 299 -8.52 25.06 -7.66
N LYS A 300 -9.82 25.41 -7.61
CA LYS A 300 -10.71 25.11 -6.47
C LYS A 300 -11.35 23.70 -6.55
N TYR A 301 -11.56 23.16 -7.74
CA TYR A 301 -12.46 22.03 -7.96
C TYR A 301 -11.75 20.72 -8.36
N LEU A 302 -10.46 20.78 -8.67
CA LEU A 302 -9.67 19.61 -9.01
C LEU A 302 -8.88 19.10 -7.79
N PRO A 303 -8.68 17.79 -7.63
CA PRO A 303 -7.81 17.23 -6.60
C PRO A 303 -6.33 17.50 -6.93
N ALA A 304 -5.44 17.23 -6.00
CA ALA A 304 -4.01 17.18 -6.26
C ALA A 304 -3.73 16.21 -7.42
N ALA A 305 -2.92 16.65 -8.39
CA ALA A 305 -2.69 15.90 -9.61
C ALA A 305 -1.86 14.64 -9.35
N GLU A 306 -2.23 13.58 -10.04
CA GLU A 306 -1.49 12.31 -10.07
C GLU A 306 -0.66 12.21 -11.36
N TYR A 307 0.43 11.47 -11.30
CA TYR A 307 1.17 11.04 -12.49
C TYR A 307 1.58 9.57 -12.40
N SER A 308 1.81 8.98 -13.56
CA SER A 308 2.36 7.65 -13.70
C SER A 308 3.32 7.65 -14.87
N PHE A 309 4.60 7.40 -14.59
CA PHE A 309 5.65 7.34 -15.61
C PHE A 309 6.27 5.96 -15.67
N VAL A 310 6.60 5.52 -16.86
CA VAL A 310 7.32 4.26 -17.11
C VAL A 310 8.16 4.40 -18.36
N THR A 311 9.36 3.86 -18.32
CA THR A 311 10.25 3.69 -19.47
C THR A 311 11.12 2.47 -19.29
N GLN A 312 11.82 2.07 -20.35
CA GLN A 312 12.83 1.01 -20.31
C GLN A 312 14.20 1.63 -20.49
N VAL A 313 15.15 1.21 -19.67
CA VAL A 313 16.57 1.59 -19.79
C VAL A 313 17.42 0.33 -19.61
N ASP A 314 18.21 0.02 -20.62
CA ASP A 314 19.12 -1.14 -20.62
C ASP A 314 18.46 -2.43 -20.11
N GLY A 315 17.29 -2.74 -20.66
CA GLY A 315 16.56 -3.99 -20.38
C GLY A 315 15.87 -4.06 -19.01
N ARG A 316 15.76 -2.93 -18.28
CA ARG A 316 15.04 -2.85 -17.00
C ARG A 316 14.03 -1.72 -17.02
N GLY A 317 12.88 -1.97 -16.41
CA GLY A 317 11.85 -0.95 -16.20
C GLY A 317 12.34 0.13 -15.22
N VAL A 318 12.09 1.39 -15.57
CA VAL A 318 12.22 2.55 -14.68
C VAL A 318 10.86 3.22 -14.61
N TYR A 319 10.32 3.35 -13.39
CA TYR A 319 8.93 3.80 -13.27
C TYR A 319 8.62 4.49 -11.94
N SER A 320 7.54 5.27 -11.96
CA SER A 320 6.95 5.83 -10.74
C SER A 320 6.19 4.75 -9.98
N PHE A 321 6.41 4.71 -8.68
CA PHE A 321 5.80 3.74 -7.77
C PHE A 321 5.13 4.46 -6.60
N CYS A 322 3.90 4.07 -6.30
CA CYS A 322 3.15 4.60 -5.15
C CYS A 322 3.22 6.14 -5.05
N MET A 323 2.80 6.82 -6.12
CA MET A 323 2.73 8.29 -6.14
C MET A 323 1.73 8.78 -5.09
N CYS A 324 2.15 9.71 -4.24
CA CYS A 324 1.40 10.31 -3.14
C CYS A 324 1.17 11.80 -3.42
N PRO A 325 0.07 12.16 -4.08
CA PRO A 325 -0.26 13.56 -4.38
C PRO A 325 -0.56 14.32 -3.09
N GLY A 326 -0.09 15.57 -2.99
CA GLY A 326 -0.35 16.39 -1.81
C GLY A 326 -0.03 15.67 -0.49
N GLY A 327 1.14 15.02 -0.41
CA GLY A 327 1.49 14.11 0.65
C GLY A 327 2.82 14.42 1.35
N PHE A 328 3.35 13.41 2.01
CA PHE A 328 4.60 13.47 2.80
C PHE A 328 5.52 12.32 2.43
N VAL A 329 6.83 12.56 2.50
CA VAL A 329 7.83 11.50 2.55
C VAL A 329 8.02 11.10 4.02
N ILE A 330 8.09 9.80 4.29
CA ILE A 330 8.12 9.24 5.65
C ILE A 330 9.29 8.27 5.84
N PRO A 331 9.81 8.13 7.08
CA PRO A 331 10.80 7.10 7.41
C PRO A 331 10.11 5.74 7.56
N ALA A 332 10.54 4.74 6.79
CA ALA A 332 9.92 3.42 6.74
C ALA A 332 10.85 2.26 7.16
N ALA A 333 11.95 2.57 7.85
CA ALA A 333 12.84 1.56 8.42
C ALA A 333 12.12 0.72 9.48
N THR A 334 12.48 -0.55 9.57
CA THR A 334 11.90 -1.52 10.53
C THR A 334 12.91 -2.01 11.57
N GLY A 335 14.10 -1.46 11.59
CA GLY A 335 15.14 -1.85 12.56
C GLY A 335 16.30 -0.85 12.60
N PRO A 336 17.27 -1.10 13.49
CA PRO A 336 18.47 -0.31 13.59
C PRO A 336 19.33 -0.47 12.33
N GLU A 337 20.22 0.48 12.11
CA GLU A 337 21.16 0.47 10.98
C GLU A 337 20.49 0.40 9.60
N GLN A 338 19.28 0.90 9.50
CA GLN A 338 18.51 0.99 8.25
C GLN A 338 18.02 2.42 8.03
N LEU A 339 18.03 2.86 6.79
CA LEU A 339 17.29 4.04 6.37
C LEU A 339 16.49 3.71 5.11
N VAL A 340 15.20 3.82 5.22
CA VAL A 340 14.23 3.55 4.15
C VAL A 340 13.22 4.66 4.16
N VAL A 341 12.83 5.12 2.98
CA VAL A 341 11.78 6.13 2.82
C VAL A 341 10.61 5.58 2.04
N ASN A 342 9.44 6.11 2.34
CA ASN A 342 8.20 5.83 1.63
C ASN A 342 7.35 7.11 1.61
N GLY A 343 6.10 7.04 1.16
CA GLY A 343 5.20 8.18 1.12
C GLY A 343 3.83 7.86 1.69
N MET A 344 3.15 8.91 2.14
CA MET A 344 1.74 8.87 2.52
C MET A 344 1.04 10.15 2.13
N SER A 345 -0.29 10.15 2.06
CA SER A 345 -1.10 11.35 1.84
C SER A 345 -2.29 11.39 2.78
N PRO A 346 -2.69 12.57 3.28
CA PRO A 346 -3.97 12.74 3.95
C PRO A 346 -5.12 12.60 2.92
N SER A 347 -6.32 12.38 3.40
CA SER A 347 -7.51 12.17 2.55
C SER A 347 -7.80 13.35 1.60
N ASN A 348 -7.49 14.56 2.03
CA ASN A 348 -7.66 15.77 1.22
C ASN A 348 -6.49 16.04 0.25
N ARG A 349 -5.37 15.32 0.38
CA ARG A 349 -4.16 15.49 -0.44
C ARG A 349 -3.74 16.96 -0.55
N GLY A 350 -3.77 17.67 0.56
CA GLY A 350 -3.68 19.14 0.63
C GLY A 350 -2.32 19.70 1.06
N THR A 351 -1.25 18.90 1.11
CA THR A 351 0.08 19.43 1.48
C THR A 351 0.72 20.20 0.34
N ALA A 352 1.80 20.92 0.66
CA ALA A 352 2.57 21.68 -0.32
C ALA A 352 3.43 20.79 -1.25
N TRP A 353 3.50 19.48 -1.00
CA TRP A 353 4.37 18.54 -1.73
C TRP A 353 3.58 17.40 -2.35
N SER A 354 4.15 16.85 -3.41
CA SER A 354 3.75 15.58 -4.00
C SER A 354 4.98 14.71 -4.20
N ASN A 355 4.89 13.43 -3.89
CA ASN A 355 6.04 12.53 -4.00
C ASN A 355 5.69 11.20 -4.66
N SER A 356 6.70 10.54 -5.18
CA SER A 356 6.59 9.20 -5.75
C SER A 356 7.89 8.43 -5.56
N GLY A 357 7.81 7.14 -5.33
CA GLY A 357 8.96 6.28 -5.57
C GLY A 357 9.34 6.36 -7.05
N MET A 358 10.60 6.56 -7.34
CA MET A 358 11.20 6.44 -8.66
C MET A 358 12.19 5.31 -8.61
N VAL A 359 11.84 4.21 -9.24
CA VAL A 359 12.46 2.92 -8.98
C VAL A 359 12.87 2.20 -10.27
N VAL A 360 13.89 1.36 -10.14
CA VAL A 360 14.44 0.52 -11.19
C VAL A 360 14.10 -0.92 -10.87
N GLU A 361 13.50 -1.61 -11.83
CA GLU A 361 13.30 -3.05 -11.79
C GLU A 361 14.63 -3.76 -11.54
N THR A 362 14.67 -4.62 -10.51
CA THR A 362 15.88 -5.25 -9.99
C THR A 362 15.61 -6.74 -9.78
N HIS A 363 16.38 -7.58 -10.43
CA HIS A 363 16.27 -9.02 -10.37
C HIS A 363 17.44 -9.64 -9.58
N PRO A 364 17.35 -10.91 -9.13
CA PRO A 364 18.44 -11.57 -8.43
C PRO A 364 19.78 -11.52 -9.18
N GLU A 365 19.78 -11.73 -10.51
CA GLU A 365 20.97 -11.69 -11.34
C GLU A 365 21.66 -10.31 -11.42
N ASP A 366 20.95 -9.23 -11.09
CA ASP A 366 21.52 -7.88 -11.06
C ASP A 366 22.34 -7.60 -9.79
N VAL A 367 22.16 -8.39 -8.73
CA VAL A 367 22.65 -8.09 -7.38
C VAL A 367 23.58 -9.13 -6.79
N VAL A 368 23.68 -10.33 -7.39
CA VAL A 368 24.56 -11.42 -6.99
C VAL A 368 25.87 -11.40 -7.79
N GLN A 369 26.93 -11.97 -7.21
CA GLN A 369 28.25 -12.03 -7.82
C GLN A 369 28.65 -13.45 -8.27
N SER A 370 27.87 -14.47 -7.88
CA SER A 370 28.13 -15.86 -8.19
C SER A 370 26.86 -16.66 -8.45
N GLU A 371 26.98 -17.79 -9.14
CA GLU A 371 25.86 -18.73 -9.31
C GLU A 371 25.39 -19.35 -7.99
N GLU A 372 26.25 -19.42 -6.99
CA GLU A 372 25.88 -19.92 -5.66
C GLU A 372 24.98 -18.92 -4.93
N GLU A 373 25.34 -17.63 -4.98
CA GLU A 373 24.48 -16.57 -4.43
C GLU A 373 23.12 -16.48 -5.15
N LEU A 374 23.06 -16.81 -6.44
CA LEU A 374 21.81 -16.81 -7.20
C LEU A 374 20.83 -17.89 -6.70
N LYS A 375 21.35 -18.97 -6.09
CA LYS A 375 20.52 -20.03 -5.49
C LYS A 375 20.01 -19.69 -4.10
N ASP A 376 20.54 -18.64 -3.47
CA ASP A 376 20.08 -18.19 -2.16
C ASP A 376 18.67 -17.57 -2.26
N PRO A 377 17.65 -18.16 -1.63
CA PRO A 377 16.30 -17.61 -1.65
C PRO A 377 16.18 -16.26 -0.94
N LEU A 378 17.19 -15.84 -0.18
CA LEU A 378 17.26 -14.56 0.51
C LEU A 378 18.13 -13.52 -0.19
N ALA A 379 18.66 -13.81 -1.38
CA ALA A 379 19.58 -12.92 -2.11
C ALA A 379 19.04 -11.48 -2.25
N MET A 380 17.77 -11.32 -2.62
CA MET A 380 17.14 -10.01 -2.76
C MET A 380 16.91 -9.31 -1.41
N MET A 381 16.63 -10.06 -0.36
CA MET A 381 16.53 -9.52 1.00
C MET A 381 17.89 -9.02 1.49
N HIS A 382 18.96 -9.78 1.25
CA HIS A 382 20.32 -9.37 1.60
C HIS A 382 20.74 -8.12 0.81
N PHE A 383 20.34 -8.00 -0.45
CA PHE A 383 20.57 -6.79 -1.23
C PHE A 383 19.86 -5.57 -0.61
N GLN A 384 18.57 -5.70 -0.25
CA GLN A 384 17.86 -4.62 0.45
C GLN A 384 18.61 -4.20 1.72
N GLU A 385 19.02 -5.15 2.54
CA GLU A 385 19.73 -4.88 3.80
C GLU A 385 21.05 -4.12 3.57
N ARG A 386 21.82 -4.52 2.55
CA ARG A 386 23.07 -3.83 2.21
C ARG A 386 22.84 -2.36 1.81
N VAL A 387 21.90 -2.11 0.90
CA VAL A 387 21.65 -0.74 0.42
C VAL A 387 20.99 0.14 1.47
N GLU A 388 20.11 -0.42 2.31
CA GLU A 388 19.50 0.30 3.43
C GLU A 388 20.53 0.67 4.50
N LYS A 389 21.47 -0.22 4.81
CA LYS A 389 22.58 0.05 5.74
C LYS A 389 23.53 1.09 5.17
N GLN A 390 23.90 0.97 3.89
CA GLN A 390 24.72 1.98 3.20
C GLN A 390 24.06 3.37 3.25
N CYS A 391 22.76 3.45 2.98
CA CYS A 391 22.00 4.68 3.07
C CYS A 391 22.04 5.28 4.50
N TRP A 392 21.85 4.45 5.52
CA TRP A 392 21.93 4.86 6.92
C TRP A 392 23.34 5.37 7.30
N GLN A 393 24.39 4.75 6.78
CA GLN A 393 25.76 5.23 6.96
C GLN A 393 25.97 6.60 6.32
N GLN A 394 25.46 6.83 5.10
CA GLN A 394 25.47 8.14 4.42
C GLN A 394 24.62 9.19 5.14
N ALA A 395 23.71 8.77 5.99
CA ALA A 395 22.86 9.59 6.85
C ALA A 395 23.50 9.91 8.22
N ASN A 396 24.80 9.75 8.37
CA ASN A 396 25.49 9.88 9.65
C ASN A 396 24.91 8.97 10.76
N MET A 397 24.49 7.78 10.39
CA MET A 397 23.87 6.79 11.29
C MET A 397 22.62 7.31 12.01
N LYS A 398 21.81 8.10 11.32
CA LYS A 398 20.53 8.67 11.79
C LYS A 398 19.41 8.41 10.78
N GLN A 399 18.20 8.89 11.08
CA GLN A 399 17.07 8.88 10.16
C GLN A 399 16.96 10.17 9.31
N THR A 400 17.94 11.05 9.39
CA THR A 400 18.08 12.21 8.48
C THR A 400 18.48 11.70 7.11
N ALA A 401 17.60 11.80 6.11
CA ALA A 401 17.79 11.09 4.85
C ALA A 401 18.78 11.78 3.91
N PRO A 402 19.67 11.01 3.24
CA PRO A 402 20.50 11.51 2.16
C PRO A 402 19.64 11.98 0.99
N ALA A 403 19.93 13.17 0.47
CA ALA A 403 19.12 13.79 -0.57
C ALA A 403 19.98 14.58 -1.56
N GLN A 404 19.44 14.77 -2.76
CA GLN A 404 20.08 15.51 -3.84
C GLN A 404 19.02 16.16 -4.73
N ARG A 405 19.29 17.34 -5.27
CA ARG A 405 18.41 17.97 -6.25
C ARG A 405 18.34 17.13 -7.53
N MET A 406 17.17 17.01 -8.13
CA MET A 406 16.92 16.12 -9.26
C MET A 406 17.82 16.38 -10.46
N ALA A 407 17.93 17.64 -10.92
CA ALA A 407 18.76 17.94 -12.07
C ALA A 407 20.27 17.84 -11.77
N ASP A 408 20.69 18.10 -10.53
CA ASP A 408 22.08 17.87 -10.11
C ASP A 408 22.42 16.38 -10.16
N PHE A 409 21.54 15.52 -9.65
CA PHE A 409 21.68 14.06 -9.75
C PHE A 409 21.83 13.58 -11.20
N VAL A 410 20.96 14.06 -12.10
CA VAL A 410 20.99 13.69 -13.52
C VAL A 410 22.30 14.11 -14.20
N ASN A 411 22.87 15.24 -13.77
CA ASN A 411 24.09 15.81 -14.35
C ASN A 411 25.38 15.48 -13.55
N ASN A 412 25.32 14.55 -12.60
CA ASN A 412 26.45 14.17 -11.72
C ASN A 412 27.07 15.38 -10.98
N ARG A 413 26.24 16.29 -10.50
CA ARG A 413 26.65 17.49 -9.76
C ARG A 413 26.29 17.36 -8.29
N LEU A 414 27.09 17.99 -7.42
CA LEU A 414 26.77 18.12 -6.01
C LEU A 414 25.66 19.15 -5.81
N SER A 415 24.75 18.89 -4.88
CA SER A 415 23.78 19.87 -4.40
C SER A 415 24.33 20.50 -3.13
N TYR A 416 24.62 21.80 -3.15
CA TYR A 416 25.15 22.52 -1.98
C TYR A 416 24.05 22.91 -0.99
N ASP A 417 22.83 22.97 -1.44
CA ASP A 417 21.63 23.22 -0.66
C ASP A 417 20.47 22.36 -1.16
N LEU A 418 19.43 22.22 -0.36
CA LEU A 418 18.24 21.44 -0.67
C LEU A 418 16.98 22.30 -0.53
N PRO A 419 15.95 22.08 -1.36
CA PRO A 419 14.63 22.66 -1.14
C PRO A 419 14.03 22.25 0.21
N LYS A 420 13.04 22.99 0.68
CA LYS A 420 12.19 22.53 1.79
C LYS A 420 11.54 21.21 1.43
N SER A 421 11.42 20.32 2.41
CA SER A 421 10.88 18.97 2.24
C SER A 421 9.82 18.65 3.28
N SER A 422 8.95 17.72 2.93
CA SER A 422 7.98 17.14 3.86
C SER A 422 8.58 16.10 4.81
N TYR A 423 9.80 15.64 4.56
CA TYR A 423 10.45 14.59 5.36
C TYR A 423 10.83 15.12 6.74
N ALA A 424 10.04 14.73 7.75
CA ALA A 424 10.13 15.32 9.09
C ALA A 424 11.45 15.06 9.83
N PRO A 425 12.13 13.89 9.70
CA PRO A 425 13.44 13.70 10.32
C PRO A 425 14.56 14.58 9.76
N GLY A 426 14.33 15.28 8.64
CA GLY A 426 15.27 16.16 7.98
C GLY A 426 16.09 15.50 6.88
N LEU A 427 16.72 16.32 6.07
CA LEU A 427 17.56 15.90 4.94
C LEU A 427 19.01 16.30 5.14
N ILE A 428 19.91 15.51 4.56
CA ILE A 428 21.32 15.85 4.42
C ILE A 428 21.72 15.77 2.94
N SER A 429 22.39 16.81 2.44
CA SER A 429 22.91 16.77 1.07
C SER A 429 23.94 15.66 0.91
N SER A 430 23.75 14.84 -0.11
CA SER A 430 24.59 13.67 -0.37
C SER A 430 24.66 13.38 -1.86
N PRO A 431 25.83 12.98 -2.40
CA PRO A 431 25.97 12.65 -3.82
C PRO A 431 25.39 11.27 -4.14
N LEU A 432 24.07 11.17 -4.24
CA LEU A 432 23.37 9.90 -4.50
C LEU A 432 23.88 9.21 -5.77
N HIS A 433 24.17 10.00 -6.82
CA HIS A 433 24.70 9.49 -8.09
C HIS A 433 26.06 8.77 -7.94
N PHE A 434 26.78 9.03 -6.86
CA PHE A 434 28.11 8.47 -6.61
C PHE A 434 28.05 7.16 -5.80
N TRP A 435 27.31 7.14 -4.69
CA TRP A 435 27.34 5.99 -3.79
C TRP A 435 26.23 4.96 -4.00
N MET A 436 25.12 5.33 -4.64
CA MET A 436 24.10 4.35 -4.99
C MET A 436 24.65 3.30 -5.97
N PRO A 437 24.13 2.07 -5.95
CA PRO A 437 24.51 1.07 -6.96
C PRO A 437 24.41 1.64 -8.37
N SER A 438 25.49 1.53 -9.15
CA SER A 438 25.62 2.24 -10.43
C SER A 438 24.56 1.81 -11.45
N PHE A 439 24.11 0.55 -11.40
CA PHE A 439 23.07 0.06 -12.28
C PHE A 439 21.70 0.70 -11.98
N ILE A 440 21.47 1.15 -10.75
CA ILE A 440 20.26 1.89 -10.33
C ILE A 440 20.41 3.37 -10.69
N SER A 441 21.50 4.01 -10.27
CA SER A 441 21.68 5.46 -10.46
C SER A 441 21.70 5.86 -11.94
N LYS A 442 22.40 5.11 -12.81
CA LYS A 442 22.45 5.38 -14.25
C LYS A 442 21.07 5.21 -14.92
N ARG A 443 20.33 4.17 -14.55
CA ARG A 443 18.98 3.95 -15.09
C ARG A 443 17.99 5.01 -14.64
N LEU A 444 18.08 5.47 -13.38
CA LEU A 444 17.28 6.60 -12.90
C LEU A 444 17.60 7.88 -13.66
N GLN A 445 18.88 8.18 -13.91
CA GLN A 445 19.29 9.37 -14.66
C GLN A 445 18.69 9.37 -16.08
N GLU A 446 18.79 8.28 -16.81
CA GLU A 446 18.19 8.16 -18.14
C GLU A 446 16.65 8.17 -18.11
N GLY A 447 16.05 7.51 -17.13
CA GLY A 447 14.61 7.55 -16.91
C GLY A 447 14.12 8.98 -16.66
N PHE A 448 14.78 9.75 -15.82
CA PHE A 448 14.42 11.16 -15.53
C PHE A 448 14.54 12.06 -16.76
N LYS A 449 15.55 11.84 -17.62
CA LYS A 449 15.66 12.56 -18.91
C LYS A 449 14.45 12.26 -19.79
N THR A 450 14.03 11.01 -19.86
CA THR A 450 12.87 10.58 -20.65
C THR A 450 11.59 11.19 -20.09
N PHE A 451 11.38 11.15 -18.77
CA PHE A 451 10.20 11.73 -18.12
C PHE A 451 10.15 13.25 -18.28
N GLY A 452 11.30 13.94 -18.20
CA GLY A 452 11.40 15.37 -18.44
C GLY A 452 11.06 15.79 -19.88
N LYS A 453 11.34 14.93 -20.88
CA LYS A 453 10.91 15.14 -22.27
C LYS A 453 9.41 14.95 -22.45
N ASN A 454 8.83 13.95 -21.76
CA ASN A 454 7.41 13.61 -21.88
C ASN A 454 6.52 14.58 -21.05
N ALA A 455 7.05 15.13 -19.96
CA ALA A 455 6.36 16.05 -19.06
C ALA A 455 7.25 17.27 -18.84
N HIS A 456 7.07 18.29 -19.68
CA HIS A 456 7.90 19.50 -19.63
C HIS A 456 7.82 20.18 -18.26
N GLY A 457 8.98 20.46 -17.66
CA GLY A 457 9.11 21.03 -16.32
C GLY A 457 9.24 20.01 -15.19
N PHE A 458 9.03 18.72 -15.47
CA PHE A 458 9.18 17.65 -14.46
C PHE A 458 10.62 17.48 -13.97
N LEU A 459 11.60 17.49 -14.88
CA LEU A 459 13.01 17.46 -14.56
C LEU A 459 13.46 18.88 -14.12
N THR A 460 13.63 19.07 -12.83
CA THR A 460 13.92 20.39 -12.24
C THR A 460 14.73 20.26 -10.94
N ASN A 461 15.48 21.30 -10.59
CA ASN A 461 16.16 21.42 -9.29
C ASN A 461 15.23 21.89 -8.15
N GLU A 462 13.96 22.16 -8.43
CA GLU A 462 12.93 22.34 -7.39
C GLU A 462 12.46 21.00 -6.82
N ALA A 463 12.80 19.90 -7.49
CA ALA A 463 12.53 18.55 -7.02
C ALA A 463 13.74 17.97 -6.29
N THR A 464 13.45 17.18 -5.25
CA THR A 464 14.44 16.54 -4.39
C THR A 464 14.32 15.02 -4.46
N LEU A 465 15.44 14.34 -4.66
CA LEU A 465 15.58 12.90 -4.50
C LEU A 465 15.96 12.60 -3.06
N ILE A 466 15.23 11.70 -2.43
CA ILE A 466 15.43 11.29 -1.04
C ILE A 466 15.66 9.77 -1.03
N ALA A 467 16.80 9.33 -0.51
CA ALA A 467 17.18 7.92 -0.52
C ALA A 467 16.82 7.22 0.80
N MET A 468 16.52 5.93 0.75
CA MET A 468 16.26 5.07 -0.40
C MET A 468 14.89 4.45 -0.32
N GLU A 469 14.25 4.25 -1.47
CA GLU A 469 13.05 3.43 -1.63
C GLU A 469 13.46 2.01 -2.02
N THR A 470 13.30 1.03 -1.12
CA THR A 470 13.74 -0.36 -1.33
C THR A 470 12.63 -1.37 -1.16
N ARG A 471 11.50 -0.96 -0.56
CA ARG A 471 10.43 -1.87 -0.12
C ARG A 471 9.17 -1.74 -0.97
N THR A 472 9.36 -1.79 -2.28
CA THR A 472 8.27 -1.74 -3.26
C THR A 472 7.44 -3.02 -3.30
N SER A 473 8.05 -4.15 -2.96
CA SER A 473 7.41 -5.45 -2.86
C SER A 473 8.24 -6.40 -1.98
N SER A 474 7.70 -7.59 -1.71
CA SER A 474 8.47 -8.63 -1.01
C SER A 474 9.70 -9.07 -1.79
N PRO A 475 10.87 -9.18 -1.16
CA PRO A 475 12.09 -9.73 -1.78
C PRO A 475 12.07 -11.26 -1.88
N VAL A 476 11.06 -11.90 -1.30
CA VAL A 476 10.91 -13.34 -1.21
C VAL A 476 9.50 -13.73 -1.64
N ARG A 477 9.38 -14.88 -2.30
CA ARG A 477 8.12 -15.56 -2.52
C ARG A 477 8.07 -16.82 -1.68
N ILE A 478 7.00 -17.01 -0.91
CA ILE A 478 6.72 -18.26 -0.21
C ILE A 478 5.92 -19.13 -1.17
N VAL A 479 6.49 -20.27 -1.57
CA VAL A 479 5.94 -21.07 -2.66
C VAL A 479 4.64 -21.74 -2.24
N ARG A 480 3.55 -21.51 -3.00
CA ARG A 480 2.25 -22.11 -2.76
C ARG A 480 1.63 -22.68 -4.03
N ASP A 481 0.80 -23.66 -3.88
CA ASP A 481 -0.01 -24.19 -4.96
C ASP A 481 -1.02 -23.14 -5.48
N ARG A 482 -1.27 -23.13 -6.78
CA ARG A 482 -2.10 -22.10 -7.43
C ARG A 482 -3.60 -22.26 -7.19
N GLU A 483 -4.05 -23.49 -6.96
CA GLU A 483 -5.46 -23.83 -6.80
C GLU A 483 -5.84 -23.83 -5.33
N THR A 484 -5.11 -24.57 -4.52
CA THR A 484 -5.37 -24.71 -3.07
C THR A 484 -4.86 -23.55 -2.24
N LEU A 485 -3.96 -22.75 -2.77
CA LEU A 485 -3.23 -21.67 -2.07
C LEU A 485 -2.44 -22.13 -0.82
N MET A 486 -2.38 -23.44 -0.57
CA MET A 486 -1.52 -24.00 0.45
C MET A 486 -0.05 -23.97 0.02
N HIS A 487 0.84 -23.92 0.99
CA HIS A 487 2.26 -24.16 0.74
C HIS A 487 2.47 -25.50 0.05
N VAL A 488 3.39 -25.55 -0.92
CA VAL A 488 3.60 -26.72 -1.82
C VAL A 488 3.87 -28.04 -1.09
N ARG A 489 4.40 -27.99 0.14
CA ARG A 489 4.67 -29.18 0.94
C ARG A 489 3.89 -29.21 2.27
N ILE A 490 3.78 -28.07 2.95
CA ILE A 490 3.17 -28.01 4.28
C ILE A 490 1.67 -27.82 4.19
N GLN A 491 0.93 -28.86 4.54
CA GLN A 491 -0.52 -28.84 4.60
C GLN A 491 -1.02 -27.92 5.72
N GLY A 492 -2.13 -27.23 5.47
CA GLY A 492 -2.75 -26.30 6.42
C GLY A 492 -2.01 -24.96 6.57
N LEU A 493 -0.93 -24.71 5.80
CA LEU A 493 -0.24 -23.43 5.72
C LEU A 493 -0.65 -22.68 4.45
N PHE A 494 -1.19 -21.48 4.61
CA PHE A 494 -1.64 -20.60 3.52
C PHE A 494 -0.81 -19.32 3.47
N PRO A 495 0.27 -19.27 2.67
CA PRO A 495 1.04 -18.05 2.44
C PRO A 495 0.14 -16.99 1.77
N CYS A 496 0.03 -15.81 2.36
CA CYS A 496 -0.97 -14.81 2.00
C CYS A 496 -0.37 -13.43 1.77
N GLY A 497 -0.90 -12.75 0.77
CA GLY A 497 -0.73 -11.34 0.55
C GLY A 497 0.63 -10.92 0.02
N GLU A 498 1.03 -9.70 0.36
CA GLU A 498 2.25 -9.07 -0.14
C GLU A 498 3.51 -9.75 0.41
N GLY A 499 3.49 -10.13 1.68
CA GLY A 499 4.65 -10.80 2.31
C GLY A 499 4.96 -12.17 1.71
N ALA A 500 3.96 -12.87 1.24
CA ALA A 500 4.14 -14.13 0.51
C ALA A 500 4.49 -13.95 -0.98
N GLY A 501 4.48 -12.71 -1.49
CA GLY A 501 4.83 -12.39 -2.87
C GLY A 501 3.68 -12.48 -3.88
N TYR A 502 2.41 -12.44 -3.44
CA TYR A 502 1.23 -12.62 -4.28
C TYR A 502 0.33 -11.39 -4.39
N ALA A 503 0.66 -10.31 -3.72
CA ALA A 503 -0.04 -9.04 -3.77
C ALA A 503 0.95 -7.87 -3.82
N GLY A 504 0.48 -6.68 -4.18
CA GLY A 504 1.30 -5.47 -4.28
C GLY A 504 0.59 -4.21 -3.80
N GLY A 505 -0.46 -4.33 -2.97
CA GLY A 505 -1.19 -3.21 -2.40
C GLY A 505 -2.38 -3.64 -1.57
N ILE A 506 -3.09 -2.69 -0.96
CA ILE A 506 -4.18 -2.93 0.00
C ILE A 506 -5.27 -3.84 -0.58
N VAL A 507 -5.82 -3.49 -1.74
CA VAL A 507 -6.94 -4.24 -2.34
C VAL A 507 -6.50 -5.62 -2.79
N SER A 508 -5.36 -5.74 -3.46
CA SER A 508 -4.87 -7.05 -3.91
C SER A 508 -4.51 -7.97 -2.74
N ALA A 509 -3.99 -7.42 -1.65
CA ALA A 509 -3.74 -8.17 -0.41
C ALA A 509 -5.07 -8.61 0.25
N GLY A 510 -6.07 -7.73 0.28
CA GLY A 510 -7.40 -8.06 0.79
C GLY A 510 -8.08 -9.17 -0.01
N VAL A 511 -8.03 -9.10 -1.33
CA VAL A 511 -8.55 -10.15 -2.24
C VAL A 511 -7.84 -11.48 -1.99
N ASP A 512 -6.52 -11.46 -1.86
CA ASP A 512 -5.74 -12.68 -1.59
C ASP A 512 -6.04 -13.25 -0.20
N GLY A 513 -6.26 -12.38 0.79
CA GLY A 513 -6.71 -12.76 2.14
C GLY A 513 -8.05 -13.49 2.14
N GLU A 514 -9.05 -12.95 1.44
CA GLU A 514 -10.35 -13.63 1.28
C GLU A 514 -10.21 -15.00 0.61
N ARG A 515 -9.42 -15.09 -0.44
CA ARG A 515 -9.16 -16.37 -1.13
C ARG A 515 -8.44 -17.38 -0.25
N CYS A 516 -7.45 -16.97 0.53
CA CYS A 516 -6.76 -17.84 1.49
C CYS A 516 -7.74 -18.36 2.56
N ALA A 517 -8.66 -17.50 3.04
CA ALA A 517 -9.70 -17.90 3.98
C ALA A 517 -10.66 -18.95 3.37
N GLU A 518 -11.09 -18.76 2.12
CA GLU A 518 -11.93 -19.70 1.39
C GLU A 518 -11.23 -21.06 1.23
N MET A 519 -9.97 -21.08 0.82
CA MET A 519 -9.22 -22.32 0.65
C MET A 519 -8.92 -23.01 1.99
N CYS A 520 -8.68 -22.24 3.04
CA CYS A 520 -8.54 -22.78 4.40
C CYS A 520 -9.85 -23.42 4.88
N ALA A 521 -10.99 -22.80 4.60
CA ALA A 521 -12.29 -23.37 4.92
C ALA A 521 -12.55 -24.69 4.16
N GLU A 522 -12.21 -24.77 2.87
CA GLU A 522 -12.29 -26.01 2.09
C GLU A 522 -11.37 -27.10 2.64
N TYR A 523 -10.16 -26.74 3.03
CA TYR A 523 -9.23 -27.68 3.69
C TYR A 523 -9.83 -28.24 4.99
N LEU A 524 -10.42 -27.40 5.83
CA LEU A 524 -11.03 -27.83 7.09
C LEU A 524 -12.28 -28.72 6.91
N LYS A 525 -13.04 -28.57 5.84
CA LYS A 525 -14.18 -29.45 5.51
C LYS A 525 -13.74 -30.88 5.13
N GLN A 526 -12.48 -31.05 4.72
CA GLN A 526 -11.92 -32.34 4.30
C GLN A 526 -11.26 -33.09 5.47
N GLN A 527 -11.09 -32.45 6.62
CA GLN A 527 -10.56 -33.05 7.86
C GLN A 527 -11.65 -33.69 8.68
#